data_efce4509432d251fcd3a7cb1645d18af
#
_entry.id   efce4509432d251fcd3a7cb1645d18af
#
_cell.length_a   1.000
_cell.length_b   1.000
_cell.length_c   1.000
_cell.angle_alpha   90.00
_cell.angle_beta   90.00
_cell.angle_gamma   90.00
#
_symmetry.space_group_name_H-M   'P 1'
#
loop_
_entity.id
_entity.type
_entity.pdbx_description
1 polymer ?
#
loop_
_entity_poly.entity_id
_entity_poly.type
_entity_poly.pdbx_seq_one_letter_code
_entity_poly.pdbx_strand_id
1 'polypeptide(L)'
;NAIDTYHPQQIEFARLELTYTLMSKRKLLLLVREGFVSGWDDPRMPTISGLRRRGYTPEAIRDFSERIGVAKRKDSVVDIALLEHCLRDDLNRRAKRVMAVLDPLKVVITNYPEDKVEEIEAVNNPEDESAGTRTLPFSREIYIERDDFMEDPPKKFFRLAPGREVRLKHAYFITCDEVIKDAAGNVIEL
;
A
#
# COMPACT_ATOMS: atom_id res chain seq x y z
N ASN A 1 -36.45 -19.50 -36.52
CA ASN A 1 -35.15 -19.76 -37.16
C ASN A 1 -35.17 -21.14 -37.78
N ALA A 2 -34.95 -21.21 -39.09
CA ALA A 2 -34.93 -22.50 -39.83
C ALA A 2 -33.61 -23.30 -39.56
N ILE A 3 -32.67 -22.73 -38.81
CA ILE A 3 -31.40 -23.34 -38.43
C ILE A 3 -31.24 -23.04 -36.94
N ASP A 4 -31.17 -24.07 -36.11
CA ASP A 4 -30.99 -23.96 -34.66
C ASP A 4 -29.53 -23.55 -34.33
N THR A 5 -29.19 -22.30 -34.62
CA THR A 5 -27.86 -21.72 -34.38
C THR A 5 -27.92 -20.65 -33.29
N TYR A 6 -26.86 -20.57 -32.49
CA TYR A 6 -26.67 -19.49 -31.53
C TYR A 6 -26.84 -18.11 -32.21
N HIS A 7 -27.61 -17.23 -31.59
CA HIS A 7 -27.89 -15.90 -32.10
C HIS A 7 -26.87 -14.92 -31.49
N PRO A 8 -25.77 -14.56 -32.19
CA PRO A 8 -24.75 -13.68 -31.68
C PRO A 8 -25.30 -12.27 -31.52
N GLN A 9 -24.85 -11.56 -30.47
CA GLN A 9 -25.17 -10.16 -30.25
C GLN A 9 -23.94 -9.31 -30.55
N GLN A 10 -24.13 -8.25 -31.32
CA GLN A 10 -23.13 -7.20 -31.49
C GLN A 10 -23.34 -6.15 -30.41
N ILE A 11 -22.32 -5.94 -29.56
CA ILE A 11 -22.35 -4.97 -28.48
C ILE A 11 -21.35 -3.86 -28.80
N GLU A 12 -21.82 -2.63 -28.81
CA GLU A 12 -20.97 -1.43 -28.91
C GLU A 12 -20.84 -0.78 -27.55
N PHE A 13 -19.64 -0.33 -27.23
CA PHE A 13 -19.38 0.36 -25.99
C PHE A 13 -18.35 1.47 -26.16
N ALA A 14 -18.41 2.45 -25.29
CA ALA A 14 -17.47 3.57 -25.26
C ALA A 14 -16.12 3.15 -24.71
N ARG A 15 -15.09 3.91 -25.09
CA ARG A 15 -13.77 3.78 -24.48
C ARG A 15 -13.85 4.21 -23.02
N LEU A 16 -13.29 3.41 -22.12
CA LEU A 16 -13.08 3.82 -20.73
C LEU A 16 -12.05 4.95 -20.68
N GLU A 17 -12.39 6.02 -20.00
CA GLU A 17 -11.49 7.11 -19.64
C GLU A 17 -11.39 7.20 -18.11
N LEU A 18 -10.16 7.29 -17.59
CA LEU A 18 -9.88 7.44 -16.18
C LEU A 18 -9.28 8.80 -15.90
N THR A 19 -9.65 9.42 -14.78
CA THR A 19 -8.99 10.63 -14.30
C THR A 19 -7.50 10.38 -14.09
N TYR A 20 -6.66 11.39 -14.27
CA TYR A 20 -5.21 11.34 -14.07
C TYR A 20 -4.48 10.19 -14.80
N THR A 21 -5.12 9.56 -15.80
CA THR A 21 -4.58 8.38 -16.46
C THR A 21 -4.61 8.53 -17.97
N LEU A 22 -3.48 8.33 -18.61
CA LEU A 22 -3.38 8.40 -20.06
C LEU A 22 -3.79 7.05 -20.68
N MET A 23 -4.95 7.01 -21.35
CA MET A 23 -5.52 5.81 -21.99
C MET A 23 -5.29 5.76 -23.51
N SER A 24 -4.28 6.44 -24.03
CA SER A 24 -3.97 6.49 -25.47
C SER A 24 -2.83 5.55 -25.85
N LYS A 25 -3.11 4.47 -26.59
CA LYS A 25 -2.10 3.53 -27.08
C LYS A 25 -0.93 4.22 -27.79
N ARG A 26 -1.21 5.21 -28.65
CA ARG A 26 -0.17 5.95 -29.41
C ARG A 26 0.78 6.70 -28.48
N LYS A 27 0.24 7.36 -27.45
CA LYS A 27 1.07 8.10 -26.48
C LYS A 27 1.83 7.16 -25.56
N LEU A 28 1.20 6.05 -25.11
CA LEU A 28 1.87 5.03 -24.32
C LEU A 28 3.02 4.35 -25.10
N LEU A 29 2.81 4.09 -26.39
CA LEU A 29 3.86 3.56 -27.29
C LEU A 29 5.06 4.52 -27.38
N LEU A 30 4.81 5.84 -27.38
CA LEU A 30 5.88 6.83 -27.37
C LEU A 30 6.73 6.72 -26.11
N LEU A 31 6.11 6.57 -24.92
CA LEU A 31 6.85 6.39 -23.67
C LEU A 31 7.77 5.17 -23.69
N VAL A 32 7.32 4.07 -24.31
CA VAL A 32 8.13 2.85 -24.47
C VAL A 32 9.26 3.08 -25.46
N ARG A 33 8.99 3.71 -26.63
CA ARG A 33 10.00 3.92 -27.68
C ARG A 33 11.10 4.88 -27.27
N GLU A 34 10.75 5.93 -26.56
CA GLU A 34 11.70 6.94 -26.05
C GLU A 34 12.41 6.50 -24.74
N GLY A 35 12.12 5.29 -24.23
CA GLY A 35 12.77 4.76 -23.05
C GLY A 35 12.39 5.42 -21.72
N PHE A 36 11.26 6.18 -21.67
CA PHE A 36 10.75 6.75 -20.41
C PHE A 36 10.23 5.69 -19.45
N VAL A 37 9.82 4.55 -19.98
CA VAL A 37 9.40 3.36 -19.24
C VAL A 37 10.10 2.12 -19.77
N SER A 38 10.27 1.09 -18.93
CA SER A 38 10.99 -0.14 -19.25
C SER A 38 10.29 -1.03 -20.30
N GLY A 39 8.99 -0.83 -20.49
CA GLY A 39 8.17 -1.61 -21.42
C GLY A 39 6.69 -1.47 -21.14
N TRP A 40 5.88 -2.28 -21.81
CA TRP A 40 4.42 -2.28 -21.66
C TRP A 40 3.96 -2.83 -20.30
N ASP A 41 4.82 -3.54 -19.61
CA ASP A 41 4.60 -4.09 -18.27
C ASP A 41 5.21 -3.25 -17.14
N ASP A 42 5.75 -2.07 -17.47
CA ASP A 42 6.23 -1.13 -16.45
C ASP A 42 5.10 -0.80 -15.46
N PRO A 43 5.34 -0.82 -14.12
CA PRO A 43 4.31 -0.54 -13.13
C PRO A 43 3.64 0.83 -13.26
N ARG A 44 4.29 1.77 -13.94
CA ARG A 44 3.73 3.11 -14.23
C ARG A 44 2.75 3.13 -15.39
N MET A 45 2.70 2.03 -16.17
CA MET A 45 1.84 1.93 -17.35
C MET A 45 0.43 1.44 -16.96
N PRO A 46 -0.64 2.07 -17.49
CA PRO A 46 -2.03 1.65 -17.24
C PRO A 46 -2.44 0.46 -18.11
N THR A 47 -1.59 -0.54 -18.21
CA THR A 47 -1.84 -1.80 -18.88
C THR A 47 -2.18 -2.88 -17.87
N ILE A 48 -2.86 -3.93 -18.28
CA ILE A 48 -3.13 -5.09 -17.39
C ILE A 48 -1.81 -5.66 -16.83
N SER A 49 -0.77 -5.74 -17.66
CA SER A 49 0.56 -6.22 -17.23
C SER A 49 1.23 -5.26 -16.23
N GLY A 50 1.13 -3.95 -16.46
CA GLY A 50 1.64 -2.93 -15.55
C GLY A 50 0.89 -2.92 -14.21
N LEU A 51 -0.43 -2.98 -14.25
CA LEU A 51 -1.27 -3.09 -13.06
C LEU A 51 -0.94 -4.37 -12.25
N ARG A 52 -0.79 -5.51 -12.93
CA ARG A 52 -0.40 -6.77 -12.30
C ARG A 52 0.94 -6.64 -11.57
N ARG A 53 1.95 -6.03 -12.18
CA ARG A 53 3.26 -5.78 -11.54
C ARG A 53 3.17 -4.80 -10.37
N ARG A 54 2.24 -3.86 -10.43
CA ARG A 54 1.92 -2.95 -9.31
C ARG A 54 1.21 -3.62 -8.14
N GLY A 55 0.73 -4.83 -8.30
CA GLY A 55 0.03 -5.58 -7.26
C GLY A 55 -1.50 -5.53 -7.36
N TYR A 56 -2.05 -5.04 -8.46
CA TYR A 56 -3.50 -5.13 -8.70
C TYR A 56 -3.92 -6.58 -8.93
N THR A 57 -4.97 -6.97 -8.27
CA THR A 57 -5.53 -8.31 -8.35
C THR A 57 -6.54 -8.43 -9.48
N PRO A 58 -6.69 -9.60 -10.11
CA PRO A 58 -7.74 -9.82 -11.12
C PRO A 58 -9.14 -9.53 -10.58
N GLU A 59 -9.38 -9.86 -9.30
CA GLU A 59 -10.67 -9.67 -8.63
C GLU A 59 -11.00 -8.19 -8.48
N ALA A 60 -10.04 -7.36 -8.05
CA ALA A 60 -10.23 -5.92 -7.94
C ALA A 60 -10.52 -5.26 -9.30
N ILE A 61 -9.85 -5.72 -10.37
CA ILE A 61 -10.11 -5.21 -11.72
C ILE A 61 -11.49 -5.62 -12.23
N ARG A 62 -11.94 -6.84 -11.92
CA ARG A 62 -13.30 -7.31 -12.28
C ARG A 62 -14.37 -6.55 -11.51
N ASP A 63 -14.22 -6.41 -10.18
CA ASP A 63 -15.14 -5.62 -9.35
C ASP A 63 -15.25 -4.18 -9.86
N PHE A 64 -14.13 -3.54 -10.17
CA PHE A 64 -14.13 -2.23 -10.80
C PHE A 64 -14.91 -2.22 -12.12
N SER A 65 -14.66 -3.19 -13.00
CA SER A 65 -15.34 -3.29 -14.30
C SER A 65 -16.85 -3.51 -14.17
N GLU A 66 -17.27 -4.29 -13.19
CA GLU A 66 -18.68 -4.52 -12.87
C GLU A 66 -19.37 -3.25 -12.35
N ARG A 67 -18.71 -2.52 -11.46
CA ARG A 67 -19.24 -1.26 -10.88
C ARG A 67 -19.44 -0.16 -11.92
N ILE A 68 -18.51 -0.03 -12.86
CA ILE A 68 -18.62 0.99 -13.91
C ILE A 68 -19.60 0.57 -15.03
N GLY A 69 -19.80 -0.73 -15.23
CA GLY A 69 -20.65 -1.28 -16.28
C GLY A 69 -20.17 -0.92 -17.69
N VAL A 70 -21.07 -1.13 -18.65
CA VAL A 70 -20.81 -0.85 -20.09
C VAL A 70 -21.56 0.40 -20.51
N ALA A 71 -20.86 1.51 -20.69
CA ALA A 71 -21.45 2.77 -21.16
C ALA A 71 -21.42 2.85 -22.69
N LYS A 72 -22.51 3.33 -23.32
CA LYS A 72 -22.57 3.61 -24.76
C LYS A 72 -22.09 5.04 -25.09
N ARG A 73 -22.13 5.97 -24.14
CA ARG A 73 -21.78 7.37 -24.35
C ARG A 73 -20.28 7.59 -24.14
N LYS A 74 -19.67 8.40 -25.03
CA LYS A 74 -18.23 8.69 -25.03
C LYS A 74 -17.74 9.58 -23.87
N ASP A 75 -18.61 10.16 -23.09
CA ASP A 75 -18.28 11.24 -22.14
C ASP A 75 -18.25 10.79 -20.69
N SER A 76 -18.15 9.49 -20.41
CA SER A 76 -18.03 9.00 -19.05
C SER A 76 -16.56 8.83 -18.65
N VAL A 77 -16.06 9.81 -17.92
CA VAL A 77 -14.76 9.71 -17.24
C VAL A 77 -15.00 9.11 -15.86
N VAL A 78 -14.29 8.04 -15.53
CA VAL A 78 -14.36 7.38 -14.23
C VAL A 78 -13.19 7.84 -13.37
N ASP A 79 -13.44 8.10 -12.09
CA ASP A 79 -12.39 8.46 -11.17
C ASP A 79 -11.47 7.25 -10.89
N ILE A 80 -10.16 7.44 -11.04
CA ILE A 80 -9.15 6.41 -10.73
C ILE A 80 -9.24 5.95 -9.27
N ALA A 81 -9.71 6.80 -8.36
CA ALA A 81 -9.93 6.47 -6.96
C ALA A 81 -10.89 5.29 -6.77
N LEU A 82 -11.85 5.07 -7.69
CA LEU A 82 -12.73 3.91 -7.65
C LEU A 82 -11.97 2.61 -7.90
N LEU A 83 -11.04 2.60 -8.86
CA LEU A 83 -10.18 1.42 -9.11
C LEU A 83 -9.28 1.13 -7.90
N GLU A 84 -8.72 2.18 -7.30
CA GLU A 84 -7.90 2.04 -6.09
C GLU A 84 -8.73 1.59 -4.87
N HIS A 85 -9.98 2.01 -4.78
CA HIS A 85 -10.92 1.56 -3.75
C HIS A 85 -11.22 0.05 -3.90
N CYS A 86 -11.53 -0.43 -5.10
CA CYS A 86 -11.73 -1.86 -5.35
C CYS A 86 -10.49 -2.69 -4.98
N LEU A 87 -9.29 -2.17 -5.26
CA LEU A 87 -8.05 -2.81 -4.85
C LEU A 87 -7.89 -2.87 -3.33
N ARG A 88 -8.14 -1.77 -2.62
CA ARG A 88 -8.08 -1.74 -1.15
C ARG A 88 -9.07 -2.70 -0.52
N ASP A 89 -10.30 -2.73 -1.02
CA ASP A 89 -11.34 -3.65 -0.53
C ASP A 89 -10.93 -5.12 -0.68
N ASP A 90 -10.36 -5.47 -1.82
CA ASP A 90 -9.89 -6.83 -2.06
C ASP A 90 -8.69 -7.20 -1.18
N LEU A 91 -7.68 -6.33 -1.12
CA LEU A 91 -6.47 -6.57 -0.31
C LEU A 91 -6.77 -6.57 1.19
N ASN A 92 -7.69 -5.73 1.66
CA ASN A 92 -8.10 -5.73 3.08
C ASN A 92 -8.62 -7.09 3.53
N ARG A 93 -9.33 -7.78 2.67
CA ARG A 93 -9.91 -9.09 2.99
C ARG A 93 -8.89 -10.22 3.02
N ARG A 94 -7.85 -10.20 2.18
CA ARG A 94 -7.00 -11.38 1.96
C ARG A 94 -5.49 -11.16 2.03
N ALA A 95 -5.02 -9.90 2.10
CA ALA A 95 -3.59 -9.65 2.18
C ALA A 95 -3.09 -9.72 3.64
N LYS A 96 -1.91 -10.27 3.84
CA LYS A 96 -1.24 -10.21 5.13
C LYS A 96 -0.88 -8.76 5.47
N ARG A 97 -1.17 -8.35 6.70
CA ARG A 97 -0.82 -7.02 7.22
C ARG A 97 0.59 -7.06 7.80
N VAL A 98 1.55 -6.50 7.09
CA VAL A 98 2.94 -6.40 7.53
C VAL A 98 3.30 -4.94 7.80
N MET A 99 4.29 -4.74 8.67
CA MET A 99 4.91 -3.44 8.89
C MET A 99 6.20 -3.38 8.09
N ALA A 100 6.44 -2.25 7.43
CA ALA A 100 7.69 -1.96 6.72
C ALA A 100 8.24 -0.64 7.24
N VAL A 101 9.56 -0.56 7.42
CA VAL A 101 10.29 0.65 7.80
C VAL A 101 11.17 1.01 6.62
N LEU A 102 10.90 2.15 5.98
CA LEU A 102 11.60 2.59 4.76
C LEU A 102 12.70 3.58 5.07
N ASP A 103 12.48 4.50 6.03
CA ASP A 103 13.47 5.43 6.55
C ASP A 103 13.68 5.16 8.05
N PRO A 104 14.60 4.24 8.40
CA PRO A 104 14.72 3.74 9.75
C PRO A 104 15.33 4.75 10.71
N LEU A 105 14.72 4.90 11.88
CA LEU A 105 15.25 5.53 13.04
C LEU A 105 15.43 4.48 14.14
N LYS A 106 16.66 4.37 14.67
CA LYS A 106 16.99 3.41 15.73
C LYS A 106 16.36 3.84 17.06
N VAL A 107 15.82 2.86 17.78
CA VAL A 107 15.29 3.03 19.15
C VAL A 107 15.92 1.98 20.05
N VAL A 108 16.54 2.43 21.14
CA VAL A 108 17.15 1.57 22.17
C VAL A 108 16.29 1.61 23.43
N ILE A 109 15.71 0.47 23.80
CA ILE A 109 14.87 0.34 25.01
C ILE A 109 15.76 0.09 26.22
N THR A 110 16.06 1.13 27.00
CA THR A 110 17.08 1.13 28.05
C THR A 110 16.80 0.13 29.17
N ASN A 111 15.55 -0.11 29.51
CA ASN A 111 15.10 -1.05 30.53
C ASN A 111 14.81 -2.46 30.01
N TYR A 112 15.18 -2.78 28.75
CA TYR A 112 15.03 -4.14 28.20
C TYR A 112 16.41 -4.86 28.23
N PRO A 113 16.46 -6.16 28.63
CA PRO A 113 17.72 -6.89 28.71
C PRO A 113 18.44 -6.99 27.36
N GLU A 114 19.77 -6.86 27.36
CA GLU A 114 20.60 -6.82 26.13
C GLU A 114 20.50 -8.10 25.28
N ASP A 115 20.56 -9.25 25.95
CA ASP A 115 20.61 -10.56 25.30
C ASP A 115 19.23 -11.20 25.09
N LYS A 116 18.16 -10.50 25.49
CA LYS A 116 16.81 -11.04 25.38
C LYS A 116 16.20 -10.75 24.01
N VAL A 117 15.79 -11.82 23.33
CA VAL A 117 14.88 -11.76 22.19
C VAL A 117 13.57 -12.45 22.57
N GLU A 118 12.48 -11.75 22.46
CA GLU A 118 11.14 -12.24 22.78
C GLU A 118 10.33 -12.42 21.51
N GLU A 119 9.59 -13.53 21.44
CA GLU A 119 8.69 -13.79 20.32
C GLU A 119 7.30 -13.23 20.64
N ILE A 120 6.87 -12.24 19.86
CA ILE A 120 5.57 -11.61 20.01
C ILE A 120 4.65 -12.09 18.90
N GLU A 121 3.43 -12.48 19.26
CA GLU A 121 2.43 -12.91 18.31
C GLU A 121 1.75 -11.70 17.62
N ALA A 122 1.68 -11.75 16.31
CA ALA A 122 1.04 -10.74 15.48
C ALA A 122 0.02 -11.37 14.53
N VAL A 123 -1.20 -10.83 14.51
CA VAL A 123 -2.27 -11.26 13.61
C VAL A 123 -1.89 -10.94 12.15
N ASN A 124 -2.04 -11.91 11.25
CA ASN A 124 -1.74 -11.75 9.84
C ASN A 124 -2.77 -10.87 9.12
N ASN A 125 -4.05 -11.07 9.42
CA ASN A 125 -5.13 -10.22 8.92
C ASN A 125 -6.25 -10.11 9.98
N PRO A 126 -6.54 -8.91 10.50
CA PRO A 126 -7.60 -8.75 11.50
C PRO A 126 -9.02 -8.95 10.95
N GLU A 127 -9.20 -8.96 9.62
CA GLU A 127 -10.49 -9.20 8.97
C GLU A 127 -10.70 -10.67 8.55
N ASP A 128 -9.66 -11.50 8.70
CA ASP A 128 -9.68 -12.91 8.35
C ASP A 128 -8.98 -13.74 9.43
N GLU A 129 -9.74 -14.30 10.35
CA GLU A 129 -9.20 -15.15 11.43
C GLU A 129 -8.50 -16.40 10.89
N SER A 130 -8.91 -16.90 9.71
CA SER A 130 -8.29 -18.07 9.09
C SER A 130 -6.86 -17.80 8.58
N ALA A 131 -6.47 -16.54 8.41
CA ALA A 131 -5.10 -16.14 8.08
C ALA A 131 -4.11 -16.41 9.21
N GLY A 132 -4.60 -16.66 10.45
CA GLY A 132 -3.79 -17.00 11.61
C GLY A 132 -2.85 -15.88 12.05
N THR A 133 -1.80 -16.26 12.73
CA THR A 133 -0.81 -15.35 13.34
C THR A 133 0.59 -15.66 12.82
N ARG A 134 1.52 -14.78 13.12
CA ARG A 134 2.96 -14.95 12.93
C ARG A 134 3.73 -14.46 14.13
N THR A 135 4.91 -14.98 14.33
CA THR A 135 5.84 -14.53 15.35
C THR A 135 6.70 -13.37 14.83
N LEU A 136 6.85 -12.34 15.65
CA LEU A 136 7.75 -11.22 15.44
C LEU A 136 8.82 -11.21 16.54
N PRO A 137 10.12 -11.20 16.21
CA PRO A 137 11.16 -11.03 17.21
C PRO A 137 11.15 -9.60 17.75
N PHE A 138 11.24 -9.46 19.07
CA PHE A 138 11.35 -8.19 19.77
C PHE A 138 12.61 -8.21 20.63
N SER A 139 13.43 -7.18 20.51
CA SER A 139 14.70 -7.04 21.22
C SER A 139 14.86 -5.61 21.78
N ARG A 140 15.96 -5.39 22.50
CA ARG A 140 16.33 -4.06 23.03
C ARG A 140 16.47 -3.02 21.93
N GLU A 141 17.03 -3.37 20.77
CA GLU A 141 17.17 -2.51 19.62
C GLU A 141 16.06 -2.78 18.61
N ILE A 142 15.32 -1.75 18.26
CA ILE A 142 14.26 -1.79 17.24
C ILE A 142 14.39 -0.59 16.32
N TYR A 143 13.65 -0.60 15.22
CA TYR A 143 13.60 0.49 14.25
C TYR A 143 12.17 0.92 14.02
N ILE A 144 11.95 2.23 13.99
CA ILE A 144 10.68 2.85 13.63
C ILE A 144 10.84 3.66 12.36
N GLU A 145 9.75 4.04 11.71
CA GLU A 145 9.78 5.00 10.63
C GLU A 145 10.17 6.37 11.20
N ARG A 146 11.07 7.10 10.53
CA ARG A 146 11.54 8.42 11.00
C ARG A 146 10.40 9.41 11.20
N ASP A 147 9.40 9.39 10.34
CA ASP A 147 8.20 10.23 10.45
C ASP A 147 7.30 9.87 11.65
N ASP A 148 7.58 8.76 12.35
CA ASP A 148 6.90 8.38 13.59
C ASP A 148 7.50 9.06 14.84
N PHE A 149 8.56 9.86 14.66
CA PHE A 149 9.17 10.65 15.72
C PHE A 149 9.25 12.15 15.36
N MET A 150 9.00 13.01 16.35
CA MET A 150 9.16 14.47 16.22
C MET A 150 9.54 15.08 17.57
N GLU A 151 10.61 15.91 17.61
CA GLU A 151 11.08 16.54 18.82
C GLU A 151 10.15 17.64 19.34
N ASP A 152 9.63 18.48 18.44
CA ASP A 152 8.68 19.55 18.76
C ASP A 152 7.36 19.32 18.03
N PRO A 153 6.51 18.39 18.54
CA PRO A 153 5.33 17.96 17.84
C PRO A 153 4.17 18.95 18.00
N PRO A 154 3.39 19.20 16.92
CA PRO A 154 2.15 19.95 17.02
C PRO A 154 1.12 19.20 17.88
N LYS A 155 0.06 19.91 18.36
CA LYS A 155 -0.97 19.34 19.24
C LYS A 155 -1.65 18.06 18.72
N LYS A 156 -1.70 17.88 17.39
CA LYS A 156 -2.36 16.71 16.75
C LYS A 156 -1.38 15.61 16.33
N PHE A 157 -0.14 15.66 16.77
CA PHE A 157 0.83 14.59 16.54
C PHE A 157 0.70 13.53 17.64
N PHE A 158 0.19 12.35 17.31
CA PHE A 158 -0.08 11.24 18.24
C PHE A 158 0.95 10.12 18.13
N ARG A 159 2.20 10.45 17.81
CA ARG A 159 3.31 9.52 17.68
C ARG A 159 4.40 9.84 18.69
N LEU A 160 5.56 9.20 18.58
CA LEU A 160 6.64 9.31 19.56
C LEU A 160 7.25 10.72 19.58
N ALA A 161 7.42 11.24 20.79
CA ALA A 161 8.05 12.53 21.03
C ALA A 161 8.70 12.51 22.43
N PRO A 162 9.65 13.41 22.74
CA PRO A 162 10.27 13.48 24.07
C PRO A 162 9.24 13.54 25.19
N GLY A 163 9.39 12.64 26.17
CA GLY A 163 8.50 12.51 27.33
C GLY A 163 7.08 12.02 27.04
N ARG A 164 6.77 11.61 25.80
CA ARG A 164 5.47 11.04 25.43
C ARG A 164 5.51 9.52 25.35
N GLU A 165 4.48 8.89 25.90
CA GLU A 165 4.27 7.47 25.81
C GLU A 165 3.51 7.12 24.53
N VAL A 166 3.95 6.06 23.84
CA VAL A 166 3.26 5.46 22.70
C VAL A 166 3.25 3.94 22.83
N ARG A 167 2.25 3.31 22.23
CA ARG A 167 2.18 1.85 22.13
C ARG A 167 2.82 1.36 20.84
N LEU A 168 3.84 0.53 20.95
CA LEU A 168 4.35 -0.25 19.82
C LEU A 168 3.32 -1.32 19.44
N LYS A 169 3.03 -1.43 18.15
CA LYS A 169 2.04 -2.38 17.65
C LYS A 169 2.44 -3.82 18.02
N HIS A 170 1.53 -4.55 18.65
CA HIS A 170 1.71 -5.91 19.17
C HIS A 170 2.70 -6.04 20.34
N ALA A 171 3.36 -4.97 20.78
CA ALA A 171 4.38 -5.01 21.80
C ALA A 171 4.05 -4.10 23.01
N TYR A 172 5.03 -3.41 23.52
CA TYR A 172 5.00 -2.63 24.76
C TYR A 172 4.64 -1.17 24.55
N PHE A 173 4.38 -0.47 25.64
CA PHE A 173 4.39 0.98 25.69
C PHE A 173 5.82 1.45 25.91
N ILE A 174 6.23 2.48 25.22
CA ILE A 174 7.53 3.12 25.36
C ILE A 174 7.38 4.63 25.51
N THR A 175 8.32 5.24 26.25
CA THR A 175 8.46 6.70 26.39
C THR A 175 9.83 7.08 25.85
N CYS A 176 9.94 8.17 25.11
CA CYS A 176 11.23 8.70 24.67
C CYS A 176 11.84 9.55 25.79
N ASP A 177 12.91 9.08 26.40
CA ASP A 177 13.63 9.74 27.49
C ASP A 177 14.80 10.58 26.96
N GLU A 178 15.46 10.14 25.88
CA GLU A 178 16.64 10.80 25.31
C GLU A 178 16.59 10.78 23.78
N VAL A 179 17.19 11.82 23.18
CA VAL A 179 17.32 11.97 21.73
C VAL A 179 18.79 12.16 21.39
N ILE A 180 19.38 11.23 20.65
CA ILE A 180 20.79 11.25 20.25
C ILE A 180 20.89 11.79 18.83
N LYS A 181 21.79 12.77 18.65
CA LYS A 181 22.01 13.46 17.39
C LYS A 181 23.44 13.31 16.89
N ASP A 182 23.59 13.38 15.58
CA ASP A 182 24.89 13.48 14.93
C ASP A 182 25.48 14.90 15.05
N ALA A 183 26.70 15.10 14.54
CA ALA A 183 27.38 16.39 14.54
C ALA A 183 26.68 17.46 13.67
N ALA A 184 25.79 17.06 12.78
CA ALA A 184 24.99 17.96 11.94
C ALA A 184 23.64 18.31 12.57
N GLY A 185 23.32 17.71 13.75
CA GLY A 185 22.06 17.93 14.47
C GLY A 185 20.91 17.01 14.03
N ASN A 186 21.15 16.02 13.17
CA ASN A 186 20.13 15.06 12.78
C ASN A 186 19.93 14.01 13.88
N VAL A 187 18.71 13.63 14.14
CA VAL A 187 18.37 12.55 15.07
C VAL A 187 18.80 11.22 14.47
N ILE A 188 19.63 10.47 15.19
CA ILE A 188 20.16 9.16 14.75
C ILE A 188 19.70 8.00 15.64
N GLU A 189 19.36 8.27 16.91
CA GLU A 189 18.90 7.24 17.86
C GLU A 189 18.01 7.87 18.94
N LEU A 190 17.09 7.09 19.48
CA LEU A 190 16.22 7.43 20.58
C LEU A 190 16.40 6.45 21.74
#